data_13813cef59a00b56fdb8810df613639e
#
_entry.id   13813cef59a00b56fdb8810df613639e
#
_cell.length_a   1.000
_cell.length_b   1.000
_cell.length_c   1.000
_cell.angle_alpha   90.00
_cell.angle_beta   90.00
_cell.angle_gamma   90.00
#
_symmetry.space_group_name_H-M   'P 1'
#
loop_
_entity.id
_entity.type
_entity.pdbx_description
1 polymer ?
#
loop_
_entity_poly.entity_id
_entity_poly.type
_entity_poly.pdbx_seq_one_letter_code
_entity_poly.pdbx_strand_id
1 'polypeptide(L)'
;PGSAYLNPSALLGLLLTLLLDARAASIAAIVLAVLLGLVFEMNWAVTVLALVGGLVAVLSVSKVSQRGDVMRAGFIVGGANVFLMIALGLVSQDTQLILHSYLGLLSGVLASIVTMGALPYLESLFKITSPIRLLELSNPNHPLLRRLMVEAPGTYHHSILVGNLAEAAAEAIGADGLLARVGSHYHDIGKLRRPYFFVENQVGMDNPHDKMAPSLSTLIITSHVKDGLELANEFKLPPVVTQFIAQHHGTDLVRYFYHRACEASDDDSVEERDFRYLGPKPQGKEVAIVSLADATEAAVRSISKPNPGKIEGLVRKIIKDRLNSGELDESKLTFQDMDRIANACTKVILGMFHSRVEYPEQITKEELEGKKAKNGSSDKQ
;
A
#
# COMPACT_ATOMS: atom_id res chain seq x y z
N PRO A 1 30.82 4.89 -35.68
CA PRO A 1 29.52 5.18 -36.29
C PRO A 1 28.34 4.54 -35.55
N GLY A 2 28.44 3.28 -35.03
CA GLY A 2 27.34 2.59 -34.36
C GLY A 2 27.04 2.99 -32.91
N SER A 3 27.95 3.67 -32.22
CA SER A 3 27.79 4.02 -30.79
C SER A 3 26.63 4.98 -30.49
N ALA A 4 26.22 5.80 -31.45
CA ALA A 4 25.10 6.72 -31.33
C ALA A 4 23.74 6.00 -31.10
N TYR A 5 23.64 4.74 -31.54
CA TYR A 5 22.43 3.92 -31.42
C TYR A 5 22.33 3.18 -30.08
N LEU A 6 23.40 3.15 -29.30
CA LEU A 6 23.42 2.70 -27.88
C LEU A 6 23.21 3.91 -26.96
N ASN A 7 22.21 4.73 -27.26
CA ASN A 7 21.94 5.93 -26.49
C ASN A 7 21.35 5.64 -25.10
N PRO A 8 21.60 6.49 -24.08
CA PRO A 8 21.16 6.24 -22.71
C PRO A 8 19.70 6.61 -22.44
N SER A 9 18.92 7.01 -23.45
CA SER A 9 17.57 7.53 -23.24
C SER A 9 16.63 6.52 -22.60
N ALA A 10 16.73 5.26 -23.02
CA ALA A 10 15.97 4.16 -22.42
C ALA A 10 16.33 3.97 -20.94
N LEU A 11 17.62 3.98 -20.62
CA LEU A 11 18.12 3.87 -19.24
C LEU A 11 17.57 5.01 -18.36
N LEU A 12 17.67 6.25 -18.85
CA LEU A 12 17.16 7.42 -18.15
C LEU A 12 15.64 7.33 -17.96
N GLY A 13 14.91 6.94 -19.01
CA GLY A 13 13.45 6.76 -18.94
C GLY A 13 13.04 5.73 -17.90
N LEU A 14 13.69 4.56 -17.87
CA LEU A 14 13.42 3.51 -16.87
C LEU A 14 13.75 3.99 -15.46
N LEU A 15 14.96 4.51 -15.23
CA LEU A 15 15.40 4.92 -13.89
C LEU A 15 14.56 6.06 -13.32
N LEU A 16 14.33 7.13 -14.09
CA LEU A 16 13.58 8.27 -13.60
C LEU A 16 12.10 7.94 -13.35
N THR A 17 11.50 7.07 -14.14
CA THR A 17 10.11 6.63 -13.90
C THR A 17 10.00 5.85 -12.60
N LEU A 18 10.98 4.99 -12.28
CA LEU A 18 10.99 4.18 -11.06
C LEU A 18 11.39 4.97 -9.81
N LEU A 19 12.25 5.98 -9.94
CA LEU A 19 12.74 6.77 -8.81
C LEU A 19 11.90 8.01 -8.52
N LEU A 20 11.26 8.58 -9.54
CA LEU A 20 10.46 9.79 -9.44
C LEU A 20 9.01 9.52 -9.89
N ASP A 21 8.72 9.92 -11.13
CA ASP A 21 7.42 9.70 -11.76
C ASP A 21 7.51 9.73 -13.30
N ALA A 22 6.44 9.29 -13.96
CA ALA A 22 6.39 9.25 -15.42
C ALA A 22 6.44 10.65 -16.07
N ARG A 23 5.99 11.71 -15.37
CA ARG A 23 5.97 13.09 -15.92
C ARG A 23 7.38 13.65 -15.97
N ALA A 24 8.10 13.59 -14.84
CA ALA A 24 9.49 14.03 -14.77
C ALA A 24 10.38 13.23 -15.74
N ALA A 25 10.18 11.91 -15.80
CA ALA A 25 10.91 11.04 -16.72
C ALA A 25 10.64 11.38 -18.19
N SER A 26 9.38 11.69 -18.56
CA SER A 26 9.03 12.10 -19.93
C SER A 26 9.70 13.41 -20.33
N ILE A 27 9.69 14.41 -19.47
CA ILE A 27 10.35 15.69 -19.70
C ILE A 27 11.85 15.47 -19.88
N ALA A 28 12.49 14.70 -19.00
CA ALA A 28 13.91 14.39 -19.09
C ALA A 28 14.27 13.63 -20.38
N ALA A 29 13.43 12.69 -20.81
CA ALA A 29 13.62 11.94 -22.05
C ALA A 29 13.56 12.87 -23.29
N ILE A 30 12.61 13.83 -23.32
CA ILE A 30 12.52 14.82 -24.40
C ILE A 30 13.78 15.70 -24.43
N VAL A 31 14.18 16.23 -23.27
CA VAL A 31 15.37 17.09 -23.18
C VAL A 31 16.62 16.32 -23.62
N LEU A 32 16.80 15.08 -23.13
CA LEU A 32 17.94 14.25 -23.52
C LEU A 32 17.95 13.93 -25.01
N ALA A 33 16.79 13.67 -25.62
CA ALA A 33 16.70 13.40 -27.05
C ALA A 33 17.18 14.61 -27.89
N VAL A 34 16.81 15.83 -27.52
CA VAL A 34 17.25 17.06 -28.17
C VAL A 34 18.78 17.24 -27.98
N LEU A 35 19.27 17.05 -26.75
CA LEU A 35 20.72 17.17 -26.48
C LEU A 35 21.54 16.14 -27.26
N LEU A 36 21.08 14.90 -27.36
CA LEU A 36 21.75 13.88 -28.17
C LEU A 36 21.74 14.23 -29.66
N GLY A 37 20.63 14.77 -30.17
CA GLY A 37 20.58 15.28 -31.54
C GLY A 37 21.64 16.36 -31.82
N LEU A 38 21.79 17.30 -30.88
CA LEU A 38 22.82 18.36 -30.99
C LEU A 38 24.25 17.80 -30.93
N VAL A 39 24.51 16.88 -29.99
CA VAL A 39 25.85 16.25 -29.84
C VAL A 39 26.24 15.43 -31.07
N PHE A 40 25.28 14.77 -31.71
CA PHE A 40 25.51 13.99 -32.93
C PHE A 40 25.24 14.79 -34.22
N GLU A 41 25.67 16.05 -34.25
CA GLU A 41 25.69 16.92 -35.44
C GLU A 41 24.29 17.10 -36.06
N MET A 42 23.27 17.33 -35.25
CA MET A 42 21.88 17.50 -35.70
C MET A 42 21.31 16.25 -36.40
N ASN A 43 21.80 15.07 -36.03
CA ASN A 43 21.33 13.82 -36.61
C ASN A 43 19.91 13.53 -36.12
N TRP A 44 18.94 13.76 -37.02
CA TRP A 44 17.52 13.59 -36.71
C TRP A 44 17.15 12.14 -36.36
N ALA A 45 17.82 11.14 -36.95
CA ALA A 45 17.53 9.73 -36.66
C ALA A 45 17.93 9.40 -35.23
N VAL A 46 19.05 9.90 -34.70
CA VAL A 46 19.45 9.75 -33.30
C VAL A 46 18.46 10.44 -32.37
N THR A 47 18.01 11.65 -32.72
CA THR A 47 17.02 12.40 -31.93
C THR A 47 15.71 11.62 -31.82
N VAL A 48 15.19 11.11 -32.93
CA VAL A 48 13.93 10.36 -32.96
C VAL A 48 14.05 9.04 -32.21
N LEU A 49 15.18 8.31 -32.36
CA LEU A 49 15.44 7.08 -31.63
C LEU A 49 15.54 7.32 -30.11
N ALA A 50 16.22 8.38 -29.70
CA ALA A 50 16.34 8.74 -28.30
C ALA A 50 14.98 9.13 -27.69
N LEU A 51 14.19 9.92 -28.43
CA LEU A 51 12.87 10.35 -28.01
C LEU A 51 11.91 9.16 -27.86
N VAL A 52 11.78 8.36 -28.90
CA VAL A 52 10.84 7.22 -28.90
C VAL A 52 11.29 6.17 -27.89
N GLY A 53 12.58 5.80 -27.91
CA GLY A 53 13.12 4.83 -26.95
C GLY A 53 12.94 5.25 -25.49
N GLY A 54 13.17 6.53 -25.18
CA GLY A 54 12.96 7.11 -23.86
C GLY A 54 11.49 7.11 -23.44
N LEU A 55 10.58 7.57 -24.31
CA LEU A 55 9.15 7.58 -24.01
C LEU A 55 8.53 6.17 -23.89
N VAL A 56 8.93 5.24 -24.74
CA VAL A 56 8.52 3.83 -24.66
C VAL A 56 9.02 3.23 -23.33
N ALA A 57 10.23 3.56 -22.90
CA ALA A 57 10.74 3.13 -21.59
C ALA A 57 9.87 3.65 -20.44
N VAL A 58 9.52 4.94 -20.44
CA VAL A 58 8.64 5.55 -19.43
C VAL A 58 7.28 4.83 -19.40
N LEU A 59 6.64 4.65 -20.54
CA LEU A 59 5.32 4.01 -20.62
C LEU A 59 5.36 2.54 -20.17
N SER A 60 6.43 1.83 -20.47
CA SER A 60 6.59 0.41 -20.17
C SER A 60 6.73 0.11 -18.68
N VAL A 61 7.21 1.07 -17.86
CA VAL A 61 7.41 0.90 -16.42
C VAL A 61 6.52 1.81 -15.57
N SER A 62 5.56 2.50 -16.17
CA SER A 62 4.62 3.36 -15.43
C SER A 62 3.72 2.60 -14.45
N LYS A 63 3.52 1.30 -14.66
CA LYS A 63 2.78 0.39 -13.79
C LYS A 63 3.56 -0.90 -13.59
N VAL A 64 4.54 -0.88 -12.70
CA VAL A 64 5.36 -2.05 -12.36
C VAL A 64 4.71 -2.79 -11.20
N SER A 65 4.54 -4.10 -11.36
CA SER A 65 4.03 -5.01 -10.31
C SER A 65 5.06 -6.02 -9.83
N GLN A 66 6.15 -6.21 -10.56
CA GLN A 66 7.24 -7.13 -10.21
C GLN A 66 8.54 -6.76 -10.93
N ARG A 67 9.68 -7.27 -10.42
CA ARG A 67 11.00 -7.06 -11.06
C ARG A 67 11.07 -7.48 -12.52
N GLY A 68 10.34 -8.54 -12.87
CA GLY A 68 10.27 -9.04 -14.25
C GLY A 68 9.72 -8.04 -15.26
N ASP A 69 8.90 -7.07 -14.80
CA ASP A 69 8.31 -6.06 -15.68
C ASP A 69 9.37 -5.10 -16.22
N VAL A 70 10.44 -4.81 -15.44
CA VAL A 70 11.57 -3.99 -15.91
C VAL A 70 12.34 -4.70 -17.04
N MET A 71 12.52 -6.02 -16.90
CA MET A 71 13.16 -6.81 -17.98
C MET A 71 12.29 -6.84 -19.24
N ARG A 72 10.97 -7.04 -19.08
CA ARG A 72 10.02 -6.95 -20.20
C ARG A 72 10.06 -5.59 -20.89
N ALA A 73 10.14 -4.51 -20.09
CA ALA A 73 10.27 -3.15 -20.61
C ALA A 73 11.54 -3.00 -21.49
N GLY A 74 12.67 -3.60 -21.08
CA GLY A 74 13.89 -3.61 -21.89
C GLY A 74 13.70 -4.26 -23.27
N PHE A 75 12.97 -5.39 -23.34
CA PHE A 75 12.64 -6.04 -24.62
C PHE A 75 11.65 -5.22 -25.44
N ILE A 76 10.64 -4.59 -24.83
CA ILE A 76 9.68 -3.71 -25.51
C ILE A 76 10.41 -2.51 -26.14
N VAL A 77 11.25 -1.84 -25.35
CA VAL A 77 12.06 -0.71 -25.83
C VAL A 77 13.01 -1.15 -26.95
N GLY A 78 13.68 -2.29 -26.75
CA GLY A 78 14.58 -2.85 -27.74
C GLY A 78 13.88 -3.16 -29.06
N GLY A 79 12.71 -3.80 -29.00
CA GLY A 79 11.89 -4.08 -30.18
C GLY A 79 11.41 -2.82 -30.89
N ALA A 80 10.96 -1.81 -30.12
CA ALA A 80 10.55 -0.51 -30.66
C ALA A 80 11.73 0.20 -31.38
N ASN A 81 12.91 0.16 -30.77
CA ASN A 81 14.12 0.74 -31.38
C ASN A 81 14.53 0.01 -32.66
N VAL A 82 14.50 -1.34 -32.67
CA VAL A 82 14.77 -2.14 -33.89
C VAL A 82 13.80 -1.76 -35.01
N PHE A 83 12.50 -1.76 -34.71
CA PHE A 83 11.48 -1.40 -35.68
C PHE A 83 11.70 0.01 -36.23
N LEU A 84 11.99 0.97 -35.35
CA LEU A 84 12.20 2.35 -35.72
C LEU A 84 13.48 2.52 -36.57
N MET A 85 14.58 1.85 -36.24
CA MET A 85 15.83 1.90 -37.02
C MET A 85 15.63 1.33 -38.43
N ILE A 86 14.90 0.23 -38.57
CA ILE A 86 14.57 -0.34 -39.88
C ILE A 86 13.70 0.63 -40.68
N ALA A 87 12.63 1.19 -40.06
CA ALA A 87 11.75 2.12 -40.72
C ALA A 87 12.46 3.39 -41.18
N LEU A 88 13.28 4.00 -40.32
CA LEU A 88 14.09 5.16 -40.66
C LEU A 88 15.13 4.87 -41.75
N GLY A 89 15.79 3.70 -41.68
CA GLY A 89 16.75 3.26 -42.67
C GLY A 89 16.12 3.06 -44.05
N LEU A 90 14.92 2.54 -44.13
CA LEU A 90 14.16 2.40 -45.38
C LEU A 90 13.77 3.77 -45.97
N VAL A 91 13.31 4.70 -45.13
CA VAL A 91 12.90 6.05 -45.55
C VAL A 91 14.10 6.87 -46.02
N SER A 92 15.22 6.80 -45.29
CA SER A 92 16.45 7.56 -45.62
C SER A 92 17.37 6.84 -46.63
N GLN A 93 17.01 5.62 -47.04
CA GLN A 93 17.85 4.74 -47.87
C GLN A 93 19.23 4.48 -47.25
N ASP A 94 19.29 4.50 -45.91
CA ASP A 94 20.53 4.25 -45.15
C ASP A 94 20.59 2.75 -44.74
N THR A 95 21.32 1.97 -45.54
CA THR A 95 21.52 0.54 -45.28
C THR A 95 22.33 0.29 -44.01
N GLN A 96 23.18 1.24 -43.59
CA GLN A 96 23.94 1.11 -42.33
C GLN A 96 23.01 1.17 -41.11
N LEU A 97 22.00 2.01 -41.14
CA LEU A 97 21.01 2.10 -40.06
C LEU A 97 20.24 0.78 -39.92
N ILE A 98 19.86 0.15 -41.04
CA ILE A 98 19.19 -1.15 -41.03
C ILE A 98 20.15 -2.25 -40.51
N LEU A 99 21.38 -2.30 -40.96
CA LEU A 99 22.37 -3.29 -40.52
C LEU A 99 22.69 -3.18 -39.02
N HIS A 100 22.63 -1.99 -38.43
CA HIS A 100 22.92 -1.75 -37.03
C HIS A 100 21.64 -1.83 -36.15
N SER A 101 20.47 -2.20 -36.67
CA SER A 101 19.21 -2.25 -35.92
C SER A 101 19.25 -3.19 -34.69
N TYR A 102 20.09 -4.25 -34.72
CA TYR A 102 20.33 -5.09 -33.54
C TYR A 102 20.83 -4.33 -32.32
N LEU A 103 21.49 -3.18 -32.51
CA LEU A 103 21.93 -2.29 -31.40
C LEU A 103 20.74 -1.69 -30.67
N GLY A 104 19.61 -1.51 -31.36
CA GLY A 104 18.36 -1.10 -30.72
C GLY A 104 17.87 -2.10 -29.67
N LEU A 105 17.92 -3.39 -30.00
CA LEU A 105 17.58 -4.46 -29.06
C LEU A 105 18.57 -4.48 -27.87
N LEU A 106 19.86 -4.43 -28.19
CA LEU A 106 20.93 -4.44 -27.21
C LEU A 106 20.79 -3.25 -26.23
N SER A 107 20.49 -2.05 -26.76
CA SER A 107 20.28 -0.83 -25.95
C SER A 107 19.16 -1.01 -24.94
N GLY A 108 17.98 -1.52 -25.35
CA GLY A 108 16.85 -1.75 -24.45
C GLY A 108 17.16 -2.80 -23.36
N VAL A 109 17.76 -3.92 -23.74
CA VAL A 109 18.15 -4.99 -22.80
C VAL A 109 19.21 -4.51 -21.81
N LEU A 110 20.26 -3.85 -22.27
CA LEU A 110 21.30 -3.28 -21.40
C LEU A 110 20.72 -2.24 -20.46
N ALA A 111 19.82 -1.36 -20.95
CA ALA A 111 19.15 -0.37 -20.12
C ALA A 111 18.38 -1.02 -18.95
N SER A 112 17.65 -2.10 -19.21
CA SER A 112 16.92 -2.82 -18.14
C SER A 112 17.84 -3.52 -17.14
N ILE A 113 18.92 -4.14 -17.59
CA ILE A 113 19.92 -4.79 -16.72
C ILE A 113 20.60 -3.74 -15.82
N VAL A 114 21.06 -2.63 -16.41
CA VAL A 114 21.70 -1.55 -15.65
C VAL A 114 20.72 -0.91 -14.68
N THR A 115 19.46 -0.68 -15.09
CA THR A 115 18.41 -0.17 -14.20
C THR A 115 18.25 -1.07 -12.99
N MET A 116 18.09 -2.37 -13.17
CA MET A 116 17.91 -3.33 -12.08
C MET A 116 19.11 -3.39 -11.14
N GLY A 117 20.33 -3.29 -11.67
CA GLY A 117 21.56 -3.29 -10.87
C GLY A 117 21.81 -1.96 -10.14
N ALA A 118 21.49 -0.83 -10.76
CA ALA A 118 21.75 0.49 -10.20
C ALA A 118 20.67 0.93 -9.18
N LEU A 119 19.42 0.47 -9.35
CA LEU A 119 18.27 0.93 -8.59
C LEU A 119 18.48 0.88 -7.06
N PRO A 120 18.95 -0.22 -6.43
CA PRO A 120 19.12 -0.27 -4.97
C PRO A 120 20.15 0.74 -4.45
N TYR A 121 21.21 1.01 -5.25
CA TYR A 121 22.22 1.99 -4.87
C TYR A 121 21.69 3.42 -4.96
N LEU A 122 20.92 3.72 -6.01
CA LEU A 122 20.30 5.03 -6.19
C LEU A 122 19.22 5.29 -5.13
N GLU A 123 18.40 4.30 -4.81
CA GLU A 123 17.43 4.37 -3.70
C GLU A 123 18.11 4.72 -2.38
N SER A 124 19.22 4.03 -2.07
CA SER A 124 19.99 4.28 -0.84
C SER A 124 20.64 5.66 -0.83
N LEU A 125 21.22 6.08 -1.95
CA LEU A 125 21.94 7.35 -2.10
C LEU A 125 20.99 8.55 -1.96
N PHE A 126 19.84 8.49 -2.63
CA PHE A 126 18.87 9.58 -2.66
C PHE A 126 17.79 9.45 -1.59
N LYS A 127 17.79 8.36 -0.79
CA LYS A 127 16.75 8.03 0.22
C LYS A 127 15.34 8.00 -0.38
N ILE A 128 15.23 7.53 -1.60
CA ILE A 128 13.97 7.35 -2.33
C ILE A 128 13.56 5.87 -2.19
N THR A 129 12.27 5.62 -2.13
CA THR A 129 11.72 4.26 -2.11
C THR A 129 10.94 4.03 -3.41
N SER A 130 11.45 3.17 -4.28
CA SER A 130 10.76 2.84 -5.53
C SER A 130 9.55 1.92 -5.31
N PRO A 131 8.62 1.85 -6.27
CA PRO A 131 7.54 0.87 -6.25
C PRO A 131 8.04 -0.58 -6.14
N ILE A 132 9.20 -0.90 -6.71
CA ILE A 132 9.81 -2.25 -6.61
C ILE A 132 10.19 -2.55 -5.15
N ARG A 133 10.78 -1.58 -4.45
CA ARG A 133 11.11 -1.75 -3.02
C ARG A 133 9.85 -1.92 -2.16
N LEU A 134 8.78 -1.17 -2.45
CA LEU A 134 7.49 -1.36 -1.77
C LEU A 134 6.92 -2.76 -2.00
N LEU A 135 6.97 -3.26 -3.24
CA LEU A 135 6.52 -4.62 -3.57
C LEU A 135 7.32 -5.70 -2.82
N GLU A 136 8.64 -5.53 -2.66
CA GLU A 136 9.47 -6.42 -1.85
C GLU A 136 9.07 -6.42 -0.38
N LEU A 137 8.77 -5.23 0.15
CA LEU A 137 8.30 -5.07 1.52
C LEU A 137 6.89 -5.64 1.71
N SER A 138 6.04 -5.69 0.68
CA SER A 138 4.72 -6.31 0.77
C SER A 138 4.75 -7.83 0.77
N ASN A 139 5.90 -8.46 0.51
CA ASN A 139 6.04 -9.91 0.46
C ASN A 139 5.89 -10.53 1.87
N PRO A 140 4.95 -11.46 2.08
CA PRO A 140 4.76 -12.15 3.37
C PRO A 140 6.01 -12.86 3.90
N ASN A 141 6.95 -13.22 3.02
CA ASN A 141 8.23 -13.82 3.40
C ASN A 141 9.28 -12.81 3.91
N HIS A 142 8.98 -11.50 3.89
CA HIS A 142 9.85 -10.51 4.52
C HIS A 142 10.05 -10.89 6.00
N PRO A 143 11.30 -10.91 6.53
CA PRO A 143 11.59 -11.45 7.86
C PRO A 143 10.70 -10.90 8.97
N LEU A 144 10.43 -9.59 8.94
CA LEU A 144 9.59 -8.92 9.95
C LEU A 144 8.11 -9.29 9.83
N LEU A 145 7.56 -9.38 8.60
CA LEU A 145 6.17 -9.82 8.39
C LEU A 145 5.99 -11.30 8.75
N ARG A 146 7.00 -12.13 8.47
CA ARG A 146 6.98 -13.53 8.88
C ARG A 146 7.00 -13.68 10.42
N ARG A 147 7.78 -12.85 11.10
CA ARG A 147 7.72 -12.80 12.58
C ARG A 147 6.35 -12.38 13.07
N LEU A 148 5.77 -11.33 12.47
CA LEU A 148 4.43 -10.86 12.83
C LEU A 148 3.37 -11.95 12.64
N MET A 149 3.44 -12.69 11.54
CA MET A 149 2.52 -13.80 11.24
C MET A 149 2.62 -14.94 12.26
N VAL A 150 3.80 -15.23 12.81
CA VAL A 150 4.01 -16.35 13.74
C VAL A 150 3.83 -15.92 15.19
N GLU A 151 4.37 -14.76 15.59
CA GLU A 151 4.42 -14.32 16.99
C GLU A 151 3.16 -13.49 17.40
N ALA A 152 2.51 -12.81 16.43
CA ALA A 152 1.31 -11.99 16.63
C ALA A 152 0.31 -12.15 15.46
N PRO A 153 -0.26 -13.36 15.27
CA PRO A 153 -1.09 -13.68 14.11
C PRO A 153 -2.35 -12.82 13.99
N GLY A 154 -2.94 -12.41 15.11
CA GLY A 154 -4.09 -11.50 15.12
C GLY A 154 -3.73 -10.12 14.55
N THR A 155 -2.60 -9.55 14.98
CA THR A 155 -2.07 -8.28 14.46
C THR A 155 -1.70 -8.40 12.97
N TYR A 156 -1.09 -9.52 12.55
CA TYR A 156 -0.81 -9.77 11.13
C TYR A 156 -2.08 -9.75 10.28
N HIS A 157 -3.11 -10.50 10.70
CA HIS A 157 -4.39 -10.56 9.99
C HIS A 157 -5.07 -9.18 9.94
N HIS A 158 -5.10 -8.47 11.06
CA HIS A 158 -5.58 -7.08 11.13
C HIS A 158 -4.86 -6.17 10.12
N SER A 159 -3.53 -6.21 10.11
CA SER A 159 -2.71 -5.38 9.20
C SER A 159 -3.00 -5.66 7.72
N ILE A 160 -3.30 -6.92 7.34
CA ILE A 160 -3.71 -7.27 5.98
C ILE A 160 -5.09 -6.68 5.64
N LEU A 161 -6.05 -6.76 6.56
CA LEU A 161 -7.39 -6.19 6.36
C LEU A 161 -7.34 -4.67 6.24
N VAL A 162 -6.59 -4.01 7.13
CA VAL A 162 -6.35 -2.56 7.06
C VAL A 162 -5.67 -2.20 5.73
N GLY A 163 -4.71 -3.01 5.27
CA GLY A 163 -4.03 -2.83 3.98
C GLY A 163 -5.00 -2.85 2.80
N ASN A 164 -5.93 -3.79 2.77
CA ASN A 164 -6.94 -3.87 1.71
C ASN A 164 -7.89 -2.67 1.71
N LEU A 165 -8.29 -2.21 2.90
CA LEU A 165 -9.12 -1.01 3.06
C LEU A 165 -8.37 0.25 2.60
N ALA A 166 -7.13 0.41 3.06
CA ALA A 166 -6.31 1.58 2.78
C ALA A 166 -5.92 1.68 1.29
N GLU A 167 -5.59 0.56 0.65
CA GLU A 167 -5.31 0.51 -0.79
C GLU A 167 -6.51 0.99 -1.61
N ALA A 168 -7.69 0.40 -1.38
CA ALA A 168 -8.91 0.79 -2.09
C ALA A 168 -9.31 2.25 -1.84
N ALA A 169 -9.12 2.74 -0.61
CA ALA A 169 -9.40 4.13 -0.25
C ALA A 169 -8.40 5.11 -0.91
N ALA A 170 -7.11 4.76 -0.95
CA ALA A 170 -6.09 5.56 -1.61
C ALA A 170 -6.32 5.64 -3.12
N GLU A 171 -6.60 4.52 -3.77
CA GLU A 171 -6.93 4.48 -5.20
C GLU A 171 -8.16 5.34 -5.54
N ALA A 172 -9.20 5.33 -4.69
CA ALA A 172 -10.42 6.11 -4.89
C ALA A 172 -10.17 7.63 -4.95
N ILE A 173 -9.11 8.12 -4.34
CA ILE A 173 -8.74 9.55 -4.32
C ILE A 173 -7.49 9.86 -5.17
N GLY A 174 -6.94 8.88 -5.87
CA GLY A 174 -5.73 9.04 -6.68
C GLY A 174 -4.43 9.20 -5.86
N ALA A 175 -4.42 8.69 -4.62
CA ALA A 175 -3.23 8.56 -3.77
C ALA A 175 -2.51 7.22 -4.05
N ASP A 176 -1.35 7.00 -3.43
CA ASP A 176 -0.55 5.79 -3.65
C ASP A 176 -1.13 4.60 -2.87
N GLY A 177 -1.91 3.74 -3.55
CA GLY A 177 -2.51 2.54 -2.98
C GLY A 177 -1.48 1.51 -2.52
N LEU A 178 -0.39 1.33 -3.27
CA LEU A 178 0.67 0.40 -2.90
C LEU A 178 1.38 0.84 -1.62
N LEU A 179 1.70 2.13 -1.51
CA LEU A 179 2.31 2.69 -0.30
C LEU A 179 1.37 2.57 0.91
N ALA A 180 0.08 2.87 0.75
CA ALA A 180 -0.92 2.73 1.81
C ALA A 180 -1.04 1.28 2.29
N ARG A 181 -1.07 0.31 1.37
CA ARG A 181 -1.08 -1.13 1.69
C ARG A 181 0.17 -1.56 2.43
N VAL A 182 1.35 -1.20 1.91
CA VAL A 182 2.63 -1.57 2.56
C VAL A 182 2.76 -0.90 3.93
N GLY A 183 2.41 0.38 4.04
CA GLY A 183 2.38 1.09 5.32
C GLY A 183 1.50 0.39 6.35
N SER A 184 0.32 -0.07 5.92
CA SER A 184 -0.60 -0.84 6.77
C SER A 184 0.00 -2.17 7.25
N HIS A 185 0.78 -2.87 6.42
CA HIS A 185 1.40 -4.13 6.85
C HIS A 185 2.41 -3.93 8.00
N TYR A 186 2.97 -2.74 8.15
CA TYR A 186 4.01 -2.44 9.13
C TYR A 186 3.56 -1.51 10.25
N HIS A 187 2.38 -0.86 10.18
CA HIS A 187 1.99 0.17 11.14
C HIS A 187 2.03 -0.31 12.59
N ASP A 188 1.70 -1.56 12.82
CA ASP A 188 1.52 -2.21 14.12
C ASP A 188 2.62 -3.20 14.51
N ILE A 189 3.77 -3.22 13.83
CA ILE A 189 4.85 -4.20 14.10
C ILE A 189 5.38 -4.14 15.53
N GLY A 190 5.24 -3.01 16.20
CA GLY A 190 5.68 -2.88 17.59
C GLY A 190 4.92 -3.76 18.57
N LYS A 191 3.72 -4.19 18.23
CA LYS A 191 2.94 -5.16 19.02
C LYS A 191 3.67 -6.50 19.19
N LEU A 192 4.66 -6.80 18.33
CA LEU A 192 5.55 -7.96 18.48
C LEU A 192 6.29 -8.01 19.83
N ARG A 193 6.57 -6.87 20.46
CA ARG A 193 7.26 -6.84 21.76
C ARG A 193 6.41 -7.41 22.89
N ARG A 194 5.07 -7.23 22.82
CA ARG A 194 4.13 -7.66 23.87
C ARG A 194 2.80 -8.11 23.26
N PRO A 195 2.75 -9.14 22.39
CA PRO A 195 1.57 -9.46 21.60
C PRO A 195 0.34 -9.77 22.45
N TYR A 196 0.50 -10.38 23.61
CA TYR A 196 -0.60 -10.79 24.49
C TYR A 196 -1.32 -9.62 25.19
N PHE A 197 -0.78 -8.43 25.14
CA PHE A 197 -1.47 -7.22 25.62
C PHE A 197 -2.44 -6.64 24.58
N PHE A 198 -2.47 -7.14 23.36
CA PHE A 198 -3.38 -6.70 22.32
C PHE A 198 -4.45 -7.73 22.06
N VAL A 199 -5.73 -7.27 22.17
CA VAL A 199 -6.92 -8.14 22.20
C VAL A 199 -7.01 -9.08 20.99
N GLU A 200 -6.55 -8.66 19.83
CA GLU A 200 -6.55 -9.45 18.61
C GLU A 200 -5.65 -10.69 18.68
N ASN A 201 -4.70 -10.73 19.61
CA ASN A 201 -3.79 -11.87 19.83
C ASN A 201 -4.19 -12.71 21.07
N GLN A 202 -5.25 -12.34 21.80
CA GLN A 202 -5.73 -13.05 22.99
C GLN A 202 -6.73 -14.14 22.60
N VAL A 203 -6.25 -15.35 22.40
CA VAL A 203 -7.13 -16.50 22.11
C VAL A 203 -7.32 -17.34 23.37
N GLY A 204 -8.53 -17.28 23.96
CA GLY A 204 -8.88 -18.11 25.12
C GLY A 204 -8.16 -17.76 26.43
N MET A 205 -7.62 -16.56 26.55
CA MET A 205 -6.94 -16.08 27.76
C MET A 205 -7.68 -14.89 28.36
N ASP A 206 -7.52 -14.70 29.69
CA ASP A 206 -7.99 -13.49 30.38
C ASP A 206 -7.25 -12.26 29.84
N ASN A 207 -7.97 -11.14 29.73
CA ASN A 207 -7.35 -9.88 29.31
C ASN A 207 -6.43 -9.33 30.43
N PRO A 208 -5.10 -9.22 30.24
CA PRO A 208 -4.19 -8.71 31.27
C PRO A 208 -4.57 -7.32 31.78
N HIS A 209 -5.17 -6.48 30.92
CA HIS A 209 -5.56 -5.12 31.27
C HIS A 209 -6.69 -5.03 32.30
N ASP A 210 -7.45 -6.13 32.55
CA ASP A 210 -8.52 -6.14 33.54
C ASP A 210 -8.00 -6.02 34.98
N LYS A 211 -6.75 -6.49 35.19
CA LYS A 211 -6.08 -6.51 36.50
C LYS A 211 -5.05 -5.39 36.66
N MET A 212 -4.95 -4.47 35.71
CA MET A 212 -3.94 -3.41 35.68
C MET A 212 -4.53 -2.03 35.89
N ALA A 213 -3.72 -1.12 36.44
CA ALA A 213 -4.07 0.29 36.50
C ALA A 213 -4.24 0.87 35.08
N PRO A 214 -5.26 1.72 34.84
CA PRO A 214 -5.51 2.29 33.52
C PRO A 214 -4.30 3.02 32.91
N SER A 215 -3.53 3.75 33.72
CA SER A 215 -2.32 4.44 33.28
C SER A 215 -1.24 3.49 32.77
N LEU A 216 -1.03 2.37 33.47
CA LEU A 216 -0.07 1.35 33.03
C LEU A 216 -0.54 0.64 31.75
N SER A 217 -1.84 0.38 31.64
CA SER A 217 -2.43 -0.15 30.40
C SER A 217 -2.24 0.79 29.22
N THR A 218 -2.47 2.08 29.41
CA THR A 218 -2.22 3.10 28.37
C THR A 218 -0.75 3.15 27.97
N LEU A 219 0.17 3.12 28.92
CA LEU A 219 1.60 3.11 28.64
C LEU A 219 2.00 1.90 27.78
N ILE A 220 1.48 0.71 28.08
CA ILE A 220 1.75 -0.51 27.31
C ILE A 220 1.17 -0.38 25.88
N ILE A 221 -0.08 0.08 25.76
CA ILE A 221 -0.74 0.24 24.47
C ILE A 221 0.02 1.26 23.62
N THR A 222 0.33 2.45 24.14
CA THR A 222 0.99 3.51 23.36
C THR A 222 2.45 3.19 23.03
N SER A 223 3.11 2.33 23.85
CA SER A 223 4.52 1.96 23.63
C SER A 223 4.76 1.21 22.31
N HIS A 224 3.72 0.58 21.70
CA HIS A 224 3.93 -0.15 20.43
C HIS A 224 4.44 0.75 19.31
N VAL A 225 4.10 2.04 19.33
CA VAL A 225 4.61 3.01 18.34
C VAL A 225 6.12 3.12 18.46
N LYS A 226 6.65 3.31 19.67
CA LYS A 226 8.09 3.37 19.92
C LYS A 226 8.78 2.04 19.63
N ASP A 227 8.22 0.94 20.14
CA ASP A 227 8.72 -0.41 19.90
C ASP A 227 8.76 -0.74 18.39
N GLY A 228 7.75 -0.25 17.64
CA GLY A 228 7.68 -0.39 16.20
C GLY A 228 8.76 0.39 15.45
N LEU A 229 9.06 1.61 15.87
CA LEU A 229 10.14 2.41 15.29
C LEU A 229 11.52 1.80 15.56
N GLU A 230 11.72 1.20 16.74
CA GLU A 230 12.94 0.46 17.05
C GLU A 230 13.11 -0.75 16.12
N LEU A 231 12.05 -1.54 15.92
CA LEU A 231 12.04 -2.67 14.98
C LEU A 231 12.24 -2.20 13.53
N ALA A 232 11.61 -1.10 13.13
CA ALA A 232 11.79 -0.54 11.80
C ALA A 232 13.26 -0.15 11.53
N ASN A 233 13.94 0.41 12.52
CA ASN A 233 15.37 0.73 12.43
C ASN A 233 16.24 -0.54 12.37
N GLU A 234 15.96 -1.54 13.20
CA GLU A 234 16.65 -2.83 13.21
C GLU A 234 16.58 -3.51 11.82
N PHE A 235 15.40 -3.53 11.22
CA PHE A 235 15.15 -4.13 9.90
C PHE A 235 15.37 -3.17 8.71
N LYS A 236 15.87 -1.97 8.96
CA LYS A 236 16.18 -0.94 7.94
C LYS A 236 15.01 -0.65 7.01
N LEU A 237 13.82 -0.49 7.59
CA LEU A 237 12.65 -0.09 6.81
C LEU A 237 12.83 1.34 6.26
N PRO A 238 12.35 1.62 5.04
CA PRO A 238 12.45 2.96 4.45
C PRO A 238 11.70 4.01 5.29
N PRO A 239 12.18 5.27 5.33
CA PRO A 239 11.53 6.35 6.06
C PRO A 239 10.05 6.55 5.71
N VAL A 240 9.67 6.36 4.45
CA VAL A 240 8.28 6.48 3.99
C VAL A 240 7.37 5.44 4.61
N VAL A 241 7.88 4.25 4.98
CA VAL A 241 7.13 3.20 5.69
C VAL A 241 7.11 3.45 7.19
N THR A 242 8.22 3.94 7.76
CA THR A 242 8.29 4.23 9.21
C THR A 242 7.34 5.34 9.64
N GLN A 243 6.94 6.24 8.74
CA GLN A 243 5.93 7.27 9.01
C GLN A 243 4.58 6.67 9.40
N PHE A 244 4.18 5.55 8.81
CA PHE A 244 2.92 4.88 9.18
C PHE A 244 2.96 4.36 10.61
N ILE A 245 4.10 3.83 11.06
CA ILE A 245 4.29 3.37 12.43
C ILE A 245 4.18 4.56 13.41
N ALA A 246 4.83 5.68 13.07
CA ALA A 246 4.90 6.85 13.94
C ALA A 246 3.57 7.61 14.05
N GLN A 247 2.75 7.61 12.98
CA GLN A 247 1.70 8.61 12.80
C GLN A 247 0.28 8.06 12.71
N HIS A 248 0.07 6.72 12.58
CA HIS A 248 -1.26 6.16 12.34
C HIS A 248 -2.25 6.43 13.47
N HIS A 249 -1.78 6.59 14.70
CA HIS A 249 -2.61 7.00 15.82
C HIS A 249 -2.64 8.52 16.07
N GLY A 250 -1.70 9.27 15.47
CA GLY A 250 -1.59 10.70 15.70
C GLY A 250 -1.42 11.06 17.18
N THR A 251 -2.29 11.93 17.67
CA THR A 251 -2.38 12.34 19.09
C THR A 251 -3.68 11.85 19.74
N ASP A 252 -4.27 10.77 19.22
CA ASP A 252 -5.57 10.27 19.66
C ASP A 252 -5.57 9.82 21.12
N LEU A 253 -6.74 9.90 21.74
CA LEU A 253 -6.96 9.51 23.12
C LEU A 253 -7.25 8.01 23.22
N VAL A 254 -6.59 7.33 24.15
CA VAL A 254 -6.89 5.93 24.51
C VAL A 254 -8.12 5.92 25.41
N ARG A 255 -9.29 6.20 24.79
CA ARG A 255 -10.56 6.55 25.47
C ARG A 255 -10.99 5.55 26.52
N TYR A 256 -10.85 4.26 26.25
CA TYR A 256 -11.29 3.21 27.17
C TYR A 256 -10.57 3.29 28.52
N PHE A 257 -9.26 3.44 28.52
CA PHE A 257 -8.49 3.52 29.75
C PHE A 257 -8.60 4.90 30.42
N TYR A 258 -8.77 5.96 29.64
CA TYR A 258 -9.08 7.28 30.20
C TYR A 258 -10.39 7.28 30.98
N HIS A 259 -11.48 6.74 30.39
CA HIS A 259 -12.75 6.62 31.10
C HIS A 259 -12.65 5.76 32.36
N ARG A 260 -11.97 4.61 32.28
CA ARG A 260 -11.73 3.78 33.47
C ARG A 260 -10.90 4.50 34.55
N ALA A 261 -9.97 5.36 34.17
CA ALA A 261 -9.22 6.15 35.14
C ALA A 261 -10.09 7.19 35.82
N CYS A 262 -10.94 7.91 35.06
CA CYS A 262 -11.90 8.88 35.61
C CYS A 262 -12.94 8.20 36.52
N GLU A 263 -13.44 7.01 36.17
CA GLU A 263 -14.38 6.25 37.00
C GLU A 263 -13.76 5.72 38.31
N ALA A 264 -12.45 5.44 38.30
CA ALA A 264 -11.72 4.93 39.47
C ALA A 264 -11.15 6.02 40.39
N SER A 265 -11.22 7.29 39.97
CA SER A 265 -10.71 8.44 40.72
C SER A 265 -11.88 9.29 41.20
N ASP A 266 -11.92 9.56 42.50
CA ASP A 266 -12.91 10.47 43.10
C ASP A 266 -12.54 11.97 42.91
N ASP A 267 -11.45 12.25 42.19
CA ASP A 267 -10.88 13.60 42.07
C ASP A 267 -10.59 13.96 40.60
N ASP A 268 -10.72 15.24 40.23
CA ASP A 268 -10.39 15.81 38.88
C ASP A 268 -8.89 15.73 38.52
N SER A 269 -8.14 14.83 39.18
CA SER A 269 -6.70 14.69 39.02
C SER A 269 -6.23 13.89 37.78
N VAL A 270 -7.16 13.30 37.02
CA VAL A 270 -6.84 12.50 35.84
C VAL A 270 -6.60 13.41 34.63
N GLU A 271 -5.35 13.56 34.23
CA GLU A 271 -5.01 14.41 33.08
C GLU A 271 -5.16 13.63 31.76
N GLU A 272 -5.97 14.13 30.85
CA GLU A 272 -6.23 13.51 29.54
C GLU A 272 -4.95 13.34 28.71
N ARG A 273 -3.97 14.23 28.86
CA ARG A 273 -2.67 14.16 28.16
C ARG A 273 -1.91 12.85 28.42
N ASP A 274 -2.07 12.26 29.63
CA ASP A 274 -1.36 11.04 30.02
C ASP A 274 -1.94 9.78 29.34
N PHE A 275 -3.10 9.94 28.70
CA PHE A 275 -3.81 8.90 27.99
C PHE A 275 -3.82 9.08 26.47
N ARG A 276 -2.99 10.01 25.95
CA ARG A 276 -2.87 10.29 24.53
C ARG A 276 -1.61 9.68 23.92
N TYR A 277 -1.68 9.35 22.64
CA TYR A 277 -0.51 9.10 21.84
C TYR A 277 0.32 10.40 21.68
N LEU A 278 1.65 10.23 21.54
CA LEU A 278 2.57 11.38 21.50
C LEU A 278 2.64 12.06 20.11
N GLY A 279 2.02 11.47 19.10
CA GLY A 279 2.09 11.99 17.74
C GLY A 279 3.38 11.61 17.01
N PRO A 280 3.67 12.25 15.87
CA PRO A 280 2.91 13.37 15.28
C PRO A 280 1.59 12.92 14.61
N LYS A 281 0.72 13.91 14.29
CA LYS A 281 -0.49 13.66 13.49
C LYS A 281 -0.14 13.18 12.08
N PRO A 282 -1.05 12.48 11.37
CA PRO A 282 -0.83 12.03 9.99
C PRO A 282 -0.47 13.18 9.05
N GLN A 283 0.72 13.12 8.43
CA GLN A 283 1.26 14.22 7.62
C GLN A 283 1.07 14.03 6.11
N GLY A 284 0.57 12.89 5.68
CA GLY A 284 0.30 12.57 4.29
C GLY A 284 -1.06 11.95 4.10
N LYS A 285 -1.57 11.96 2.86
CA LYS A 285 -2.86 11.35 2.53
C LYS A 285 -2.88 9.86 2.86
N GLU A 286 -1.83 9.14 2.50
CA GLU A 286 -1.71 7.70 2.68
C GLU A 286 -1.70 7.31 4.17
N VAL A 287 -0.97 8.04 4.99
CA VAL A 287 -0.92 7.80 6.45
C VAL A 287 -2.28 8.08 7.10
N ALA A 288 -2.94 9.16 6.70
CA ALA A 288 -4.28 9.50 7.19
C ALA A 288 -5.32 8.44 6.77
N ILE A 289 -5.22 7.92 5.55
CA ILE A 289 -6.07 6.82 5.07
C ILE A 289 -5.86 5.56 5.92
N VAL A 290 -4.61 5.21 6.25
CA VAL A 290 -4.32 4.05 7.11
C VAL A 290 -4.88 4.27 8.52
N SER A 291 -4.74 5.46 9.10
CA SER A 291 -5.35 5.81 10.39
C SER A 291 -6.88 5.64 10.38
N LEU A 292 -7.55 6.06 9.29
CA LEU A 292 -8.99 5.87 9.13
C LEU A 292 -9.37 4.41 8.90
N ALA A 293 -8.58 3.67 8.11
CA ALA A 293 -8.81 2.26 7.81
C ALA A 293 -8.64 1.38 9.05
N ASP A 294 -7.60 1.64 9.87
CA ASP A 294 -7.33 0.98 11.14
C ASP A 294 -8.50 1.17 12.11
N ALA A 295 -8.90 2.42 12.39
CA ALA A 295 -10.03 2.72 13.25
C ALA A 295 -11.34 2.09 12.73
N THR A 296 -11.52 2.04 11.42
CA THR A 296 -12.69 1.46 10.76
C THR A 296 -12.72 -0.06 10.93
N GLU A 297 -11.60 -0.76 10.67
CA GLU A 297 -11.50 -2.22 10.82
C GLU A 297 -11.79 -2.63 12.28
N ALA A 298 -11.14 -1.96 13.23
CA ALA A 298 -11.32 -2.22 14.65
C ALA A 298 -12.78 -2.02 15.10
N ALA A 299 -13.41 -0.94 14.66
CA ALA A 299 -14.80 -0.64 15.04
C ALA A 299 -15.81 -1.59 14.38
N VAL A 300 -15.62 -1.97 13.12
CA VAL A 300 -16.54 -2.89 12.42
C VAL A 300 -16.51 -4.28 13.04
N ARG A 301 -15.37 -4.73 13.53
CA ARG A 301 -15.21 -6.01 14.22
C ARG A 301 -16.10 -6.12 15.47
N SER A 302 -16.47 -5.01 16.09
CA SER A 302 -17.34 -4.96 17.27
C SER A 302 -18.85 -5.00 16.96
N ILE A 303 -19.25 -4.93 15.67
CA ILE A 303 -20.67 -4.95 15.28
C ILE A 303 -21.23 -6.37 15.32
N SER A 304 -22.18 -6.62 16.20
CA SER A 304 -22.80 -7.95 16.37
C SER A 304 -23.65 -8.42 15.19
N LYS A 305 -24.24 -7.51 14.41
CA LYS A 305 -25.03 -7.80 13.20
C LYS A 305 -24.78 -6.70 12.17
N PRO A 306 -23.71 -6.84 11.34
CA PRO A 306 -23.39 -5.85 10.33
C PRO A 306 -24.47 -5.83 9.23
N ASN A 307 -24.89 -4.63 8.86
CA ASN A 307 -25.71 -4.39 7.67
C ASN A 307 -25.16 -3.14 6.95
N PRO A 308 -25.48 -2.94 5.67
CA PRO A 308 -24.89 -1.86 4.88
C PRO A 308 -25.02 -0.48 5.52
N GLY A 309 -26.18 -0.12 6.02
CA GLY A 309 -26.42 1.18 6.64
C GLY A 309 -25.67 1.40 7.94
N LYS A 310 -25.52 0.35 8.78
CA LYS A 310 -24.74 0.44 10.02
C LYS A 310 -23.25 0.59 9.73
N ILE A 311 -22.73 -0.14 8.72
CA ILE A 311 -21.33 -0.05 8.32
C ILE A 311 -21.03 1.34 7.77
N GLU A 312 -21.83 1.84 6.83
CA GLU A 312 -21.62 3.18 6.27
C GLU A 312 -21.73 4.26 7.35
N GLY A 313 -22.75 4.20 8.19
CA GLY A 313 -22.91 5.14 9.30
C GLY A 313 -21.73 5.15 10.25
N LEU A 314 -21.14 3.98 10.56
CA LEU A 314 -19.97 3.85 11.41
C LEU A 314 -18.72 4.45 10.76
N VAL A 315 -18.47 4.12 9.48
CA VAL A 315 -17.31 4.68 8.73
C VAL A 315 -17.37 6.20 8.68
N ARG A 316 -18.54 6.76 8.34
CA ARG A 316 -18.75 8.22 8.29
C ARG A 316 -18.60 8.87 9.67
N LYS A 317 -19.05 8.20 10.73
CA LYS A 317 -18.86 8.66 12.11
C LYS A 317 -17.38 8.72 12.48
N ILE A 318 -16.59 7.68 12.19
CA ILE A 318 -15.15 7.63 12.47
C ILE A 318 -14.45 8.79 11.76
N ILE A 319 -14.70 9.01 10.48
CA ILE A 319 -14.12 10.12 9.71
C ILE A 319 -14.48 11.46 10.35
N LYS A 320 -15.75 11.66 10.73
CA LYS A 320 -16.21 12.88 11.39
C LYS A 320 -15.54 13.08 12.75
N ASP A 321 -15.41 12.03 13.55
CA ASP A 321 -14.77 12.09 14.87
C ASP A 321 -13.29 12.46 14.75
N ARG A 322 -12.56 11.87 13.80
CA ARG A 322 -11.15 12.21 13.50
C ARG A 322 -10.98 13.63 12.96
N LEU A 323 -11.92 14.11 12.14
CA LEU A 323 -11.94 15.50 11.67
C LEU A 323 -12.18 16.47 12.83
N ASN A 324 -13.18 16.20 13.67
CA ASN A 324 -13.53 17.07 14.80
C ASN A 324 -12.43 17.14 15.89
N SER A 325 -11.66 16.05 16.05
CA SER A 325 -10.51 16.02 16.97
C SER A 325 -9.25 16.68 16.37
N GLY A 326 -9.30 17.13 15.12
CA GLY A 326 -8.17 17.76 14.44
C GLY A 326 -7.05 16.78 14.05
N GLU A 327 -7.28 15.47 14.13
CA GLU A 327 -6.25 14.46 13.76
C GLU A 327 -5.93 14.44 12.26
N LEU A 328 -6.81 15.01 11.42
CA LEU A 328 -6.64 15.06 9.97
C LEU A 328 -6.10 16.41 9.45
N ASP A 329 -5.82 17.38 10.33
CA ASP A 329 -5.47 18.76 9.96
C ASP A 329 -4.20 18.85 9.09
N GLU A 330 -3.23 17.95 9.29
CA GLU A 330 -1.96 17.93 8.58
C GLU A 330 -1.93 16.97 7.37
N SER A 331 -3.05 16.28 7.11
CA SER A 331 -3.11 15.18 6.13
C SER A 331 -3.28 15.61 4.68
N LYS A 332 -3.64 16.87 4.40
CA LYS A 332 -3.98 17.41 3.07
C LYS A 332 -5.17 16.69 2.40
N LEU A 333 -6.03 16.03 3.17
CA LEU A 333 -7.28 15.45 2.66
C LEU A 333 -8.33 16.55 2.48
N THR A 334 -9.05 16.50 1.35
CA THR A 334 -10.20 17.35 1.11
C THR A 334 -11.49 16.71 1.62
N PHE A 335 -12.56 17.48 1.80
CA PHE A 335 -13.88 16.92 2.13
C PHE A 335 -14.36 15.92 1.07
N GLN A 336 -14.05 16.16 -0.21
CA GLN A 336 -14.37 15.23 -1.28
C GLN A 336 -13.58 13.93 -1.17
N ASP A 337 -12.30 14.01 -0.78
CA ASP A 337 -11.48 12.81 -0.53
C ASP A 337 -12.10 11.99 0.59
N MET A 338 -12.54 12.61 1.70
CA MET A 338 -13.15 11.91 2.83
C MET A 338 -14.42 11.15 2.45
N ASP A 339 -15.28 11.75 1.60
CA ASP A 339 -16.49 11.06 1.10
C ASP A 339 -16.13 9.86 0.22
N ARG A 340 -15.14 10.00 -0.67
CA ARG A 340 -14.65 8.89 -1.51
C ARG A 340 -14.02 7.78 -0.69
N ILE A 341 -13.23 8.13 0.34
CA ILE A 341 -12.65 7.18 1.30
C ILE A 341 -13.76 6.41 2.02
N ALA A 342 -14.81 7.12 2.53
CA ALA A 342 -15.93 6.50 3.21
C ALA A 342 -16.62 5.45 2.33
N ASN A 343 -16.90 5.81 1.06
CA ASN A 343 -17.55 4.94 0.10
C ASN A 343 -16.68 3.72 -0.25
N ALA A 344 -15.37 3.91 -0.45
CA ALA A 344 -14.44 2.84 -0.75
C ALA A 344 -14.32 1.85 0.42
N CYS A 345 -14.09 2.34 1.64
CA CYS A 345 -14.03 1.50 2.85
C CYS A 345 -15.33 0.71 3.05
N THR A 346 -16.49 1.37 2.93
CA THR A 346 -17.79 0.70 3.05
C THR A 346 -17.94 -0.44 2.05
N LYS A 347 -17.57 -0.20 0.78
CA LYS A 347 -17.65 -1.22 -0.28
C LYS A 347 -16.77 -2.44 0.01
N VAL A 348 -15.54 -2.23 0.45
CA VAL A 348 -14.60 -3.31 0.78
C VAL A 348 -15.11 -4.10 1.98
N ILE A 349 -15.55 -3.43 3.05
CA ILE A 349 -16.09 -4.09 4.26
C ILE A 349 -17.32 -4.93 3.91
N LEU A 350 -18.25 -4.41 3.14
CA LEU A 350 -19.42 -5.18 2.70
C LEU A 350 -19.01 -6.43 1.92
N GLY A 351 -17.97 -6.38 1.11
CA GLY A 351 -17.41 -7.54 0.42
C GLY A 351 -16.86 -8.60 1.38
N MET A 352 -16.28 -8.18 2.51
CA MET A 352 -15.76 -9.10 3.55
C MET A 352 -16.89 -9.80 4.33
N PHE A 353 -18.03 -9.13 4.51
CA PHE A 353 -19.18 -9.63 5.28
C PHE A 353 -20.26 -10.30 4.41
N HIS A 354 -19.99 -10.64 3.15
CA HIS A 354 -20.92 -11.47 2.38
C HIS A 354 -21.14 -12.77 3.13
N SER A 355 -22.36 -12.92 3.68
CA SER A 355 -22.79 -14.16 4.33
C SER A 355 -22.60 -15.31 3.34
N ARG A 356 -21.79 -16.31 3.73
CA ARG A 356 -21.87 -17.60 3.07
C ARG A 356 -23.33 -18.03 3.13
N VAL A 357 -23.90 -18.38 1.97
CA VAL A 357 -25.18 -19.07 1.93
C VAL A 357 -25.00 -20.28 2.84
N GLU A 358 -25.76 -20.32 3.95
CA GLU A 358 -25.82 -21.54 4.76
C GLU A 358 -26.30 -22.62 3.82
N TYR A 359 -25.42 -23.57 3.49
CA TYR A 359 -25.85 -24.77 2.82
C TYR A 359 -26.82 -25.46 3.77
N PRO A 360 -28.08 -25.71 3.39
CA PRO A 360 -28.99 -26.45 4.25
C PRO A 360 -28.29 -27.75 4.64
N GLU A 361 -28.27 -28.04 5.95
CA GLU A 361 -27.79 -29.33 6.44
C GLU A 361 -28.40 -30.42 5.57
N GLN A 362 -27.58 -31.40 5.16
CA GLN A 362 -28.08 -32.49 4.33
C GLN A 362 -29.26 -33.13 5.02
N ILE A 363 -30.45 -32.79 4.57
CA ILE A 363 -31.68 -33.39 5.09
C ILE A 363 -31.55 -34.88 4.82
N THR A 364 -31.42 -35.68 5.86
CA THR A 364 -31.32 -37.13 5.74
C THR A 364 -32.59 -37.65 5.06
N LYS A 365 -32.48 -38.77 4.30
CA LYS A 365 -33.67 -39.36 3.65
C LYS A 365 -34.80 -39.61 4.62
N GLU A 366 -34.50 -39.94 5.87
CA GLU A 366 -35.46 -40.17 6.97
C GLU A 366 -36.26 -38.90 7.36
N GLU A 367 -35.64 -37.72 7.34
CA GLU A 367 -36.33 -36.45 7.60
C GLU A 367 -37.23 -36.02 6.44
N LEU A 368 -36.85 -36.33 5.20
CA LEU A 368 -37.69 -36.14 4.01
C LEU A 368 -38.93 -37.06 3.99
N GLU A 369 -38.78 -38.30 4.43
CA GLU A 369 -39.87 -39.26 4.54
C GLU A 369 -40.80 -38.92 5.70
N GLY A 370 -40.25 -38.47 6.84
CA GLY A 370 -41.03 -38.00 8.00
C GLY A 370 -41.87 -36.75 7.71
N LYS A 371 -41.35 -35.81 6.87
CA LYS A 371 -42.15 -34.64 6.45
C LYS A 371 -43.21 -34.98 5.42
N LYS A 372 -42.98 -35.98 4.53
CA LYS A 372 -44.01 -36.48 3.59
C LYS A 372 -45.17 -37.20 4.34
N ALA A 373 -44.87 -37.97 5.39
CA ALA A 373 -45.87 -38.66 6.21
C ALA A 373 -46.74 -37.68 6.98
N LYS A 374 -46.21 -36.55 7.48
CA LYS A 374 -46.99 -35.53 8.19
C LYS A 374 -47.89 -34.70 7.26
N ASN A 375 -47.49 -34.41 6.04
CA ASN A 375 -48.31 -33.66 5.07
C ASN A 375 -49.39 -34.53 4.40
N GLY A 376 -49.19 -35.85 4.35
CA GLY A 376 -50.19 -36.78 3.79
C GLY A 376 -51.34 -37.14 4.73
N SER A 377 -51.29 -36.74 6.04
CA SER A 377 -52.34 -36.98 7.02
C SER A 377 -53.30 -35.82 7.24
N SER A 378 -53.07 -34.65 6.61
CA SER A 378 -53.93 -33.47 6.76
C SER A 378 -54.94 -33.30 5.61
N ASP A 379 -54.94 -34.13 4.60
CA ASP A 379 -55.93 -34.10 3.48
C ASP A 379 -57.03 -35.16 3.60
N LYS A 380 -57.25 -35.72 4.79
CA LYS A 380 -58.40 -36.58 5.09
C LYS A 380 -59.07 -36.19 6.37
N GLN A 381 -59.75 -35.05 6.37
CA GLN A 381 -60.91 -34.75 7.19
C GLN A 381 -61.85 -33.75 6.50
#